data_ccbeeb99538503787587bce1af5a7f60
#
_entry.id   ccbeeb99538503787587bce1af5a7f60
#
_cell.length_a   1.000
_cell.length_b   1.000
_cell.length_c   1.000
_cell.angle_alpha   90.00
_cell.angle_beta   90.00
_cell.angle_gamma   90.00
#
_symmetry.space_group_name_H-M   'P 1'
#
loop_
_entity.id
_entity.type
_entity.pdbx_description
1 polymer ?
#
loop_
_entity_poly.entity_id
_entity_poly.type
_entity_poly.pdbx_seq_one_letter_code
_entity_poly.pdbx_strand_id
1 'polypeptide(L)' 'MARKKRNIHTVPYEGKWAVKEEGSSTPLKTHGTKKKAVRDGREVAKERGVEHFIHGKDGKIQDRESYGKDPYPPKDRKH' A
#
# COMPACT_ATOMS: atom_id res chain seq x y z
N MET A 1 0.78 7.89 23.26
CA MET A 1 -0.28 8.11 22.40
C MET A 1 -0.19 7.35 21.11
N ALA A 2 -1.17 6.59 20.84
CA ALA A 2 -1.14 5.72 19.67
C ALA A 2 -1.33 6.54 18.41
N ARG A 3 -0.50 6.27 17.44
CA ARG A 3 -0.62 6.92 16.17
C ARG A 3 -1.52 6.08 15.28
N LYS A 4 -2.44 6.74 14.65
CA LYS A 4 -3.33 6.04 13.76
C LYS A 4 -2.57 5.55 12.54
N LYS A 5 -2.70 4.27 12.24
CA LYS A 5 -2.06 3.71 11.07
C LYS A 5 -2.85 4.07 9.83
N ARG A 6 -2.16 4.42 8.79
CA ARG A 6 -2.79 4.81 7.53
C ARG A 6 -2.57 3.76 6.48
N ASN A 7 -3.61 3.54 5.70
CA ASN A 7 -3.52 2.57 4.62
C ASN A 7 -2.61 3.08 3.51
N ILE A 8 -2.18 2.16 2.67
CA ILE A 8 -1.26 2.47 1.59
C ILE A 8 -2.02 2.36 0.28
N HIS A 9 -1.76 3.30 -0.62
CA HIS A 9 -2.38 3.34 -1.94
C HIS A 9 -1.32 3.34 -3.03
N THR A 10 -1.54 2.54 -4.06
CA THR A 10 -0.71 2.59 -5.26
C THR A 10 -1.57 3.25 -6.33
N VAL A 11 -1.16 4.41 -6.79
CA VAL A 11 -1.97 5.24 -7.68
C VAL A 11 -1.16 5.75 -8.86
N PRO A 12 -1.84 6.10 -9.96
CA PRO A 12 -1.16 6.79 -11.07
C PRO A 12 -0.75 8.18 -10.62
N TYR A 13 0.40 8.62 -11.05
CA TYR A 13 0.93 9.89 -10.60
C TYR A 13 1.83 10.50 -11.67
N GLU A 14 1.34 11.55 -12.33
CA GLU A 14 2.11 12.31 -13.31
C GLU A 14 2.81 11.42 -14.35
N GLY A 15 2.04 10.52 -14.96
CA GLY A 15 2.58 9.64 -15.96
C GLY A 15 3.36 8.47 -15.44
N LYS A 16 3.43 8.35 -14.11
CA LYS A 16 4.14 7.25 -13.45
C LYS A 16 3.19 6.63 -12.45
N TRP A 17 3.73 5.85 -11.56
CA TRP A 17 2.96 5.24 -10.48
C TRP A 17 3.60 5.59 -9.15
N ALA A 18 2.77 5.82 -8.16
CA ALA A 18 3.25 6.23 -6.85
C ALA A 18 2.64 5.38 -5.75
N VAL A 19 3.39 5.24 -4.67
CA VAL A 19 2.93 4.61 -3.45
C VAL A 19 2.70 5.75 -2.47
N LYS A 20 1.48 5.87 -1.97
CA LYS A 20 1.11 6.97 -1.07
C LYS A 20 0.47 6.45 0.19
N GLU A 21 0.61 7.24 1.23
CA GLU A 21 -0.08 7.01 2.48
C GLU A 21 -1.45 7.67 2.37
N GLU A 22 -2.47 7.01 2.92
CA GLU A 22 -3.82 7.55 2.89
C GLU A 22 -3.86 8.94 3.51
N GLY A 23 -4.49 9.87 2.80
CA GLY A 23 -4.59 11.23 3.29
C GLY A 23 -3.40 12.12 3.01
N SER A 24 -2.35 11.57 2.44
CA SER A 24 -1.14 12.34 2.13
C SER A 24 -1.13 12.73 0.67
N SER A 25 -0.72 13.96 0.38
CA SER A 25 -0.60 14.39 -1.00
C SER A 25 0.79 14.12 -1.56
N THR A 26 1.73 13.78 -0.70
CA THR A 26 3.10 13.52 -1.11
C THR A 26 3.34 12.01 -1.18
N PRO A 27 3.80 11.49 -2.31
CA PRO A 27 4.05 10.04 -2.41
C PRO A 27 5.26 9.63 -1.59
N LEU A 28 5.18 8.41 -1.08
CA LEU A 28 6.33 7.84 -0.38
C LEU A 28 7.40 7.44 -1.38
N LYS A 29 6.96 6.90 -2.52
CA LYS A 29 7.86 6.48 -3.58
C LYS A 29 7.15 6.59 -4.92
N THR A 30 7.93 6.76 -5.98
CA THR A 30 7.39 6.74 -7.33
C THR A 30 8.15 5.72 -8.15
N HIS A 31 7.45 5.15 -9.12
CA HIS A 31 8.02 4.14 -10.00
C HIS A 31 7.51 4.35 -11.41
N GLY A 32 8.28 3.90 -12.39
CA GLY A 32 7.89 4.04 -13.77
C GLY A 32 6.81 3.07 -14.21
N THR A 33 6.61 1.99 -13.45
CA THR A 33 5.62 0.99 -13.83
C THR A 33 4.72 0.66 -12.64
N LYS A 34 3.49 0.24 -12.97
CA LYS A 34 2.54 -0.16 -11.95
C LYS A 34 3.04 -1.37 -11.17
N LYS A 35 3.66 -2.30 -11.88
CA LYS A 35 4.13 -3.53 -11.25
C LYS A 35 5.11 -3.24 -10.11
N LYS A 36 6.05 -2.35 -10.35
CA LYS A 36 7.02 -1.99 -9.32
C LYS A 36 6.37 -1.24 -8.18
N ALA A 37 5.45 -0.35 -8.50
CA ALA A 37 4.75 0.41 -7.46
C ALA A 37 3.91 -0.49 -6.58
N VAL A 38 3.20 -1.44 -7.18
CA VAL A 38 2.38 -2.38 -6.42
C VAL A 38 3.25 -3.21 -5.48
N ARG A 39 4.38 -3.66 -5.99
CA ARG A 39 5.30 -4.46 -5.19
C ARG A 39 5.78 -3.69 -3.97
N ASP A 40 6.16 -2.45 -4.18
CA ASP A 40 6.64 -1.59 -3.11
C ASP A 40 5.53 -1.28 -2.11
N GLY A 41 4.35 -0.94 -2.64
CA GLY A 41 3.22 -0.64 -1.78
C GLY A 41 2.83 -1.82 -0.93
N ARG A 42 2.91 -3.01 -1.49
CA ARG A 42 2.61 -4.23 -0.76
C ARG A 42 3.56 -4.42 0.41
N GLU A 43 4.84 -4.20 0.16
CA GLU A 43 5.83 -4.36 1.22
C GLU A 43 5.62 -3.36 2.34
N VAL A 44 5.34 -2.12 1.98
CA VAL A 44 5.09 -1.09 2.98
C VAL A 44 3.85 -1.43 3.80
N ALA A 45 2.79 -1.87 3.13
CA ALA A 45 1.55 -2.20 3.83
C ALA A 45 1.74 -3.37 4.78
N LYS A 46 2.53 -4.35 4.36
CA LYS A 46 2.83 -5.49 5.22
C LYS A 46 3.57 -5.06 6.46
N GLU A 47 4.58 -4.23 6.27
CA GLU A 47 5.38 -3.75 7.40
C GLU A 47 4.55 -2.99 8.40
N ARG A 48 3.62 -2.21 7.89
CA ARG A 48 2.80 -1.37 8.76
C ARG A 48 1.56 -2.06 9.28
N GLY A 49 1.22 -3.22 8.69
CA GLY A 49 0.02 -3.93 9.10
C GLY A 49 -1.25 -3.18 8.73
N VAL A 50 -1.30 -2.64 7.53
CA VAL A 50 -2.45 -1.89 7.05
C VAL A 50 -2.92 -2.46 5.72
N GLU A 51 -3.97 -1.86 5.17
CA GLU A 51 -4.48 -2.30 3.88
C GLU A 51 -3.75 -1.61 2.75
N HIS A 52 -3.68 -2.28 1.62
CA HIS A 52 -3.06 -1.76 0.42
C HIS A 52 -4.11 -1.70 -0.67
N PHE A 53 -4.39 -0.50 -1.16
CA PHE A 53 -5.37 -0.29 -2.23
C PHE A 53 -4.64 -0.04 -3.53
N ILE A 54 -4.94 -0.85 -4.52
CA ILE A 54 -4.30 -0.75 -5.83
C ILE A 54 -5.28 -0.09 -6.79
N HIS A 55 -4.90 1.05 -7.32
CA HIS A 55 -5.76 1.83 -8.22
C HIS A 55 -5.40 1.56 -9.66
N GLY A 56 -6.38 1.74 -10.55
CA GLY A 56 -6.16 1.62 -11.97
C GLY A 56 -5.76 2.96 -12.57
N LYS A 57 -5.57 2.98 -13.88
CA LYS A 57 -5.20 4.21 -14.58
C LYS A 57 -6.24 5.30 -14.43
N ASP A 58 -7.48 4.91 -14.24
CA ASP A 58 -8.58 5.87 -14.07
C ASP A 58 -8.69 6.37 -12.64
N GLY A 59 -7.82 5.91 -11.76
CA GLY A 59 -7.83 6.31 -10.36
C GLY A 59 -8.78 5.54 -9.49
N LYS A 60 -9.54 4.61 -10.06
CA LYS A 60 -10.46 3.81 -9.27
C LYS A 60 -9.77 2.60 -8.66
N ILE A 61 -10.26 2.19 -7.50
CA ILE A 61 -9.68 1.04 -6.82
C ILE A 61 -9.99 -0.23 -7.61
N GLN A 62 -8.95 -0.94 -7.99
CA GLN A 62 -9.08 -2.20 -8.73
C GLN A 62 -8.91 -3.40 -7.83
N ASP A 63 -8.11 -3.26 -6.78
CA ASP A 63 -7.81 -4.39 -5.93
C ASP A 63 -7.47 -3.90 -4.54
N ARG A 64 -7.55 -4.81 -3.58
CA ARG A 64 -7.28 -4.48 -2.20
C ARG A 64 -6.64 -5.67 -1.52
N GLU A 65 -5.60 -5.40 -0.74
CA GLU A 65 -4.92 -6.42 0.05
C GLU A 65 -4.95 -5.99 1.49
N SER A 66 -5.33 -6.89 2.37
CA SER A 66 -5.44 -6.59 3.79
C SER A 66 -4.35 -7.27 4.58
N TYR A 67 -3.62 -6.51 5.34
CA TYR A 67 -2.57 -7.05 6.21
C TYR A 67 -2.78 -6.64 7.66
N GLY A 68 -3.75 -5.81 7.90
CA GLY A 68 -3.94 -5.24 9.22
C GLY A 68 -4.65 -6.11 10.20
N LYS A 69 -5.30 -7.16 9.73
CA LYS A 69 -6.06 -8.01 10.63
C LYS A 69 -5.33 -9.24 11.08
N ASP A 70 -4.17 -9.49 10.56
CA ASP A 70 -3.40 -10.67 10.94
C ASP A 70 -2.91 -10.51 12.35
N PRO A 71 -3.29 -11.37 13.19
CA PRO A 71 -2.76 -11.31 14.54
C PRO A 71 -1.31 -11.76 14.54
N TYR A 72 -0.92 -11.99 14.42
CA TYR A 72 0.26 -12.29 14.53
C TYR A 72 0.71 -13.26 14.51
N PRO A 73 0.82 -13.48 14.36
CA PRO A 73 1.21 -14.13 14.05
C PRO A 73 1.36 -14.65 13.70
N PRO A 74 1.50 -14.81 13.54
CA PRO A 74 1.68 -15.42 13.26
C PRO A 74 2.03 -16.03 12.66
N LYS A 75 2.09 -16.16 12.53
CA LYS A 75 2.32 -16.78 12.26
C LYS A 75 2.94 -17.25 11.76
N ASP A 76 3.01 -17.44 11.94
CA ASP A 76 3.57 -17.88 11.74
C ASP A 76 4.08 -18.44 11.31
N ARG A 77 4.08 -18.68 11.27
CA ARG A 77 4.46 -19.22 11.21
C ARG A 77 5.07 -19.79 10.94
N LYS A 78 5.10 -20.11 10.99
CA LYS A 78 5.64 -20.67 11.06
C LYS A 78 6.17 -20.87 10.85
N HIS A 79 6.13 -20.90 10.95
CA HIS A 79 6.57 -20.99 11.08
C HIS A 79 6.88 -21.21 11.08
#